data_536aa1ca38e1ddca6143c76d7a36e474
#
_entry.id   536aa1ca38e1ddca6143c76d7a36e474
#
_cell.length_a   1.000
_cell.length_b   1.000
_cell.length_c   1.000
_cell.angle_alpha   90.00
_cell.angle_beta   90.00
_cell.angle_gamma   90.00
#
_symmetry.space_group_name_H-M   'P 1'
#
loop_
_entity.id
_entity.type
_entity.pdbx_description
1 polymer ?
#
loop_
_entity_poly.entity_id
_entity_poly.type
_entity_poly.pdbx_seq_one_letter_code
_entity_poly.pdbx_strand_id
1 'polypeptide(L)'
;MSSKKRIAAAAITIAALTGGSVAVASAHDGAGKGQAKATVLADLVKAGTITQAQADAISKKFEDTKAAYKAAHDARHAAREAVVTSTLGIDAATIKTRLAAGESLATIAGAKKDALIAALVAFETKEIDSAVTAGKLTAAQATTKKANLTAHVTAEVERVKGPKGEKGSKGFGHKGGKGKGPRN
;
A
#
# COMPACT_ATOMS: atom_id res chain seq x y z
N MET A 1 -39.97 -24.57 5.40
CA MET A 1 -38.88 -25.51 5.80
C MET A 1 -37.62 -24.71 5.98
N SER A 2 -37.20 -24.51 7.23
CA SER A 2 -36.10 -23.57 7.59
C SER A 2 -34.82 -24.36 7.76
N SER A 3 -33.85 -24.15 6.87
CA SER A 3 -32.49 -24.75 6.95
C SER A 3 -31.62 -23.93 7.89
N LYS A 4 -31.51 -24.33 9.14
CA LYS A 4 -30.56 -23.77 10.11
C LYS A 4 -29.15 -24.18 9.73
N LYS A 5 -28.36 -23.23 9.14
CA LYS A 5 -26.94 -23.43 8.95
C LYS A 5 -26.22 -23.39 10.29
N ARG A 6 -25.74 -24.56 10.74
CA ARG A 6 -24.93 -24.70 11.94
C ARG A 6 -23.54 -24.16 11.64
N ILE A 7 -23.19 -23.02 12.21
CA ILE A 7 -21.81 -22.50 12.23
C ILE A 7 -21.09 -23.27 13.34
N ALA A 8 -20.19 -24.16 12.97
CA ALA A 8 -19.29 -24.80 13.91
C ALA A 8 -18.23 -23.78 14.35
N ALA A 9 -18.36 -23.29 15.58
CA ALA A 9 -17.33 -22.50 16.23
C ALA A 9 -16.20 -23.45 16.63
N ALA A 10 -15.07 -23.37 15.92
CA ALA A 10 -13.85 -24.03 16.35
C ALA A 10 -13.26 -23.22 17.52
N ALA A 11 -13.37 -23.73 18.72
CA ALA A 11 -12.69 -23.18 19.89
C ALA A 11 -11.19 -23.40 19.74
N ILE A 12 -10.44 -22.33 19.52
CA ILE A 12 -8.97 -22.34 19.56
C ILE A 12 -8.57 -22.23 21.02
N THR A 13 -8.20 -23.35 21.62
CA THR A 13 -7.57 -23.39 22.95
C THR A 13 -6.15 -22.87 22.81
N ILE A 14 -5.90 -21.66 23.25
CA ILE A 14 -4.54 -21.10 23.36
C ILE A 14 -3.92 -21.72 24.62
N ALA A 15 -3.07 -22.73 24.45
CA ALA A 15 -2.20 -23.20 25.52
C ALA A 15 -1.14 -22.12 25.80
N ALA A 16 -1.10 -21.63 27.03
CA ALA A 16 -0.12 -20.67 27.49
C ALA A 16 1.28 -21.29 27.40
N LEU A 17 2.12 -20.78 26.51
CA LEU A 17 3.54 -21.10 26.45
C LEU A 17 4.29 -20.28 27.50
N THR A 18 4.64 -20.94 28.60
CA THR A 18 5.65 -20.47 29.54
C THR A 18 7.04 -20.51 28.89
N GLY A 19 7.67 -19.34 28.81
CA GLY A 19 9.13 -19.16 28.87
C GLY A 19 10.01 -19.87 27.85
N GLY A 20 10.20 -19.26 26.69
CA GLY A 20 11.31 -19.52 25.80
C GLY A 20 11.62 -18.25 25.02
N SER A 21 12.70 -17.55 25.40
CA SER A 21 13.18 -16.39 24.65
C SER A 21 13.68 -16.88 23.29
N VAL A 22 12.85 -16.79 22.26
CA VAL A 22 13.29 -16.91 20.87
C VAL A 22 14.07 -15.65 20.54
N ALA A 23 15.41 -15.74 20.55
CA ALA A 23 16.27 -14.76 19.93
C ALA A 23 15.94 -14.73 18.43
N VAL A 24 15.15 -13.77 17.99
CA VAL A 24 14.98 -13.48 16.56
C VAL A 24 16.30 -12.85 16.12
N ALA A 25 17.22 -13.69 15.65
CA ALA A 25 18.37 -13.22 14.90
C ALA A 25 17.83 -12.50 13.67
N SER A 26 17.94 -11.17 13.66
CA SER A 26 17.64 -10.33 12.49
C SER A 26 18.70 -10.64 11.43
N ALA A 27 18.49 -11.69 10.65
CA ALA A 27 19.19 -11.88 9.39
C ALA A 27 18.69 -10.80 8.42
N HIS A 28 19.36 -9.66 8.45
CA HIS A 28 19.11 -8.54 7.55
C HIS A 28 19.94 -8.74 6.27
N ASP A 29 19.73 -9.87 5.63
CA ASP A 29 20.19 -10.12 4.27
C ASP A 29 18.97 -10.16 3.36
N GLY A 30 19.00 -9.36 2.30
CA GLY A 30 18.02 -9.06 1.25
C GLY A 30 17.09 -10.17 0.71
N ALA A 31 16.76 -11.17 1.52
CA ALA A 31 15.74 -12.15 1.25
C ALA A 31 14.37 -11.46 1.23
N GLY A 32 13.72 -11.46 0.09
CA GLY A 32 12.44 -10.79 -0.12
C GLY A 32 11.41 -11.20 0.95
N LYS A 33 10.51 -10.26 1.29
CA LYS A 33 9.45 -10.41 2.33
C LYS A 33 8.66 -11.72 2.28
N GLY A 34 8.68 -12.42 1.13
CA GLY A 34 8.07 -13.74 0.96
C GLY A 34 8.87 -14.89 1.59
N GLN A 35 10.21 -14.83 1.53
CA GLN A 35 11.08 -15.87 2.11
C GLN A 35 11.05 -15.82 3.63
N ALA A 36 11.07 -14.62 4.23
CA ALA A 36 10.99 -14.46 5.68
C ALA A 36 9.70 -15.09 6.27
N LYS A 37 8.56 -14.91 5.58
CA LYS A 37 7.28 -15.52 5.99
C LYS A 37 7.34 -17.06 5.92
N ALA A 38 7.88 -17.61 4.82
CA ALA A 38 7.99 -19.05 4.64
C ALA A 38 8.90 -19.69 5.71
N THR A 39 10.03 -19.05 6.04
CA THR A 39 10.94 -19.48 7.09
C THR A 39 10.24 -19.49 8.46
N VAL A 40 9.55 -18.42 8.83
CA VAL A 40 8.81 -18.34 10.11
C VAL A 40 7.75 -19.44 10.21
N LEU A 41 6.99 -19.70 9.14
CA LEU A 41 5.99 -20.77 9.16
C LEU A 41 6.61 -22.16 9.28
N ALA A 42 7.74 -22.40 8.58
CA ALA A 42 8.48 -23.65 8.67
C ALA A 42 9.05 -23.88 10.09
N ASP A 43 9.58 -22.85 10.73
CA ASP A 43 10.08 -22.90 12.10
C ASP A 43 8.96 -23.19 13.10
N LEU A 44 7.77 -22.60 12.92
CA LEU A 44 6.61 -22.88 13.77
C LEU A 44 6.10 -24.32 13.61
N VAL A 45 6.13 -24.86 12.40
CA VAL A 45 5.81 -26.28 12.14
C VAL A 45 6.85 -27.19 12.81
N LYS A 46 8.13 -26.90 12.65
CA LYS A 46 9.24 -27.66 13.27
C LYS A 46 9.17 -27.63 14.79
N ALA A 47 8.77 -26.50 15.36
CA ALA A 47 8.55 -26.36 16.80
C ALA A 47 7.26 -27.03 17.29
N GLY A 48 6.44 -27.60 16.41
CA GLY A 48 5.14 -28.21 16.75
C GLY A 48 4.06 -27.20 17.18
N THR A 49 4.30 -25.90 17.00
CA THR A 49 3.35 -24.84 17.38
C THR A 49 2.14 -24.82 16.45
N ILE A 50 2.36 -25.09 15.16
CA ILE A 50 1.32 -25.24 14.16
C ILE A 50 1.56 -26.51 13.34
N THR A 51 0.51 -27.06 12.74
CA THR A 51 0.62 -28.17 11.79
C THR A 51 1.01 -27.66 10.39
N GLN A 52 1.52 -28.55 9.54
CA GLN A 52 1.79 -28.21 8.13
C GLN A 52 0.53 -27.69 7.43
N ALA A 53 -0.62 -28.32 7.65
CA ALA A 53 -1.90 -27.90 7.07
C ALA A 53 -2.29 -26.47 7.49
N GLN A 54 -2.00 -26.08 8.73
CA GLN A 54 -2.22 -24.70 9.19
C GLN A 54 -1.23 -23.73 8.55
N ALA A 55 0.03 -24.09 8.40
CA ALA A 55 1.02 -23.26 7.71
C ALA A 55 0.63 -23.05 6.23
N ASP A 56 0.16 -24.08 5.55
CA ASP A 56 -0.30 -24.00 4.16
C ASP A 56 -1.56 -23.13 4.04
N ALA A 57 -2.52 -23.27 4.95
CA ALA A 57 -3.72 -22.43 4.99
C ALA A 57 -3.38 -20.95 5.24
N ILE A 58 -2.45 -20.65 6.14
CA ILE A 58 -1.94 -19.29 6.38
C ILE A 58 -1.27 -18.75 5.12
N SER A 59 -0.39 -19.53 4.49
CA SER A 59 0.30 -19.13 3.26
C SER A 59 -0.68 -18.83 2.15
N LYS A 60 -1.65 -19.72 1.92
CA LYS A 60 -2.72 -19.51 0.94
C LYS A 60 -3.51 -18.23 1.23
N LYS A 61 -3.90 -17.98 2.48
CA LYS A 61 -4.62 -16.76 2.87
C LYS A 61 -3.84 -15.49 2.59
N PHE A 62 -2.52 -15.51 2.78
CA PHE A 62 -1.67 -14.39 2.42
C PHE A 62 -1.63 -14.13 0.92
N GLU A 63 -1.50 -15.18 0.11
CA GLU A 63 -1.49 -15.03 -1.36
C GLU A 63 -2.86 -14.58 -1.89
N ASP A 64 -3.96 -15.15 -1.39
CA ASP A 64 -5.33 -14.70 -1.73
C ASP A 64 -5.54 -13.22 -1.37
N THR A 65 -5.06 -12.81 -0.18
CA THR A 65 -5.14 -11.41 0.27
C THR A 65 -4.30 -10.49 -0.63
N LYS A 66 -3.07 -10.89 -0.96
CA LYS A 66 -2.19 -10.15 -1.86
C LYS A 66 -2.80 -10.01 -3.26
N ALA A 67 -3.38 -11.09 -3.80
CA ALA A 67 -4.08 -11.06 -5.08
C ALA A 67 -5.28 -10.10 -5.05
N ALA A 68 -6.08 -10.14 -3.99
CA ALA A 68 -7.22 -9.23 -3.81
C ALA A 68 -6.77 -7.76 -3.71
N TYR A 69 -5.70 -7.47 -2.97
CA TYR A 69 -5.14 -6.12 -2.91
C TYR A 69 -4.63 -5.64 -4.27
N LYS A 70 -3.94 -6.51 -5.01
CA LYS A 70 -3.46 -6.18 -6.36
C LYS A 70 -4.64 -5.88 -7.29
N ALA A 71 -5.66 -6.71 -7.30
CA ALA A 71 -6.85 -6.51 -8.13
C ALA A 71 -7.58 -5.20 -7.79
N ALA A 72 -7.76 -4.90 -6.50
CA ALA A 72 -8.36 -3.64 -6.05
C ALA A 72 -7.52 -2.41 -6.45
N HIS A 73 -6.20 -2.50 -6.32
CA HIS A 73 -5.27 -1.46 -6.73
C HIS A 73 -5.34 -1.21 -8.25
N ASP A 74 -5.30 -2.28 -9.05
CA ASP A 74 -5.35 -2.18 -10.51
C ASP A 74 -6.70 -1.60 -10.98
N ALA A 75 -7.82 -2.03 -10.36
CA ALA A 75 -9.14 -1.48 -10.64
C ALA A 75 -9.24 0.01 -10.31
N ARG A 76 -8.68 0.44 -9.18
CA ARG A 76 -8.63 1.87 -8.80
C ARG A 76 -7.78 2.68 -9.78
N HIS A 77 -6.64 2.15 -10.22
CA HIS A 77 -5.79 2.80 -11.22
C HIS A 77 -6.52 2.95 -12.55
N ALA A 78 -7.20 1.91 -13.02
CA ALA A 78 -8.01 1.97 -14.25
C ALA A 78 -9.15 2.98 -14.15
N ALA A 79 -9.86 3.01 -13.01
CA ALA A 79 -10.93 3.98 -12.77
C ALA A 79 -10.40 5.43 -12.75
N ARG A 80 -9.26 5.67 -12.10
CA ARG A 80 -8.62 6.98 -12.09
C ARG A 80 -8.12 7.39 -13.48
N GLU A 81 -7.55 6.48 -14.25
CA GLU A 81 -7.14 6.70 -15.65
C GLU A 81 -8.37 7.08 -16.51
N ALA A 82 -9.50 6.39 -16.31
CA ALA A 82 -10.75 6.73 -17.00
C ALA A 82 -11.25 8.15 -16.67
N VAL A 83 -11.13 8.60 -15.41
CA VAL A 83 -11.46 9.99 -15.01
C VAL A 83 -10.55 10.98 -15.77
N VAL A 84 -9.25 10.71 -15.83
CA VAL A 84 -8.30 11.60 -16.53
C VAL A 84 -8.60 11.65 -18.02
N THR A 85 -8.73 10.51 -18.68
CA THR A 85 -8.98 10.44 -20.13
C THR A 85 -10.31 11.07 -20.51
N SER A 86 -11.38 10.81 -19.76
CA SER A 86 -12.69 11.40 -20.03
C SER A 86 -12.72 12.92 -19.83
N THR A 87 -12.05 13.42 -18.80
CA THR A 87 -11.99 14.87 -18.53
C THR A 87 -11.17 15.59 -19.58
N LEU A 88 -10.04 15.04 -19.97
CA LEU A 88 -9.14 15.68 -20.94
C LEU A 88 -9.63 15.48 -22.38
N GLY A 89 -10.32 14.38 -22.68
CA GLY A 89 -10.64 13.98 -24.05
C GLY A 89 -9.40 13.48 -24.82
N ILE A 90 -8.41 12.96 -24.09
CA ILE A 90 -7.15 12.44 -24.63
C ILE A 90 -7.03 10.96 -24.24
N ASP A 91 -6.59 10.12 -25.16
CA ASP A 91 -6.42 8.69 -24.88
C ASP A 91 -5.27 8.41 -23.91
N ALA A 92 -5.36 7.27 -23.22
CA ALA A 92 -4.40 6.88 -22.19
C ALA A 92 -2.98 6.69 -22.70
N ALA A 93 -2.81 6.23 -23.95
CA ALA A 93 -1.49 5.99 -24.54
C ALA A 93 -0.77 7.34 -24.81
N THR A 94 -1.49 8.30 -25.34
CA THR A 94 -0.98 9.66 -25.55
C THR A 94 -0.60 10.32 -24.22
N ILE A 95 -1.44 10.22 -23.18
CA ILE A 95 -1.13 10.74 -21.84
C ILE A 95 0.15 10.07 -21.30
N LYS A 96 0.26 8.75 -21.39
CA LYS A 96 1.46 8.01 -20.93
C LYS A 96 2.72 8.43 -21.65
N THR A 97 2.66 8.64 -22.97
CA THR A 97 3.81 9.08 -23.77
C THR A 97 4.26 10.48 -23.34
N ARG A 98 3.36 11.42 -23.15
CA ARG A 98 3.67 12.76 -22.71
C ARG A 98 4.23 12.82 -21.28
N LEU A 99 3.66 12.03 -20.36
CA LEU A 99 4.21 11.87 -19.02
C LEU A 99 5.61 11.23 -19.02
N ALA A 100 5.87 10.28 -19.91
CA ALA A 100 7.18 9.66 -20.07
C ALA A 100 8.22 10.65 -20.67
N ALA A 101 7.76 11.62 -21.48
CA ALA A 101 8.58 12.71 -21.98
C ALA A 101 8.88 13.78 -20.91
N GLY A 102 8.37 13.62 -19.68
CA GLY A 102 8.63 14.54 -18.56
C GLY A 102 7.61 15.66 -18.40
N GLU A 103 6.49 15.62 -19.11
CA GLU A 103 5.42 16.58 -18.88
C GLU A 103 4.64 16.24 -17.60
N SER A 104 4.06 17.25 -16.94
CA SER A 104 3.11 17.06 -15.85
C SER A 104 1.69 16.85 -16.38
N LEU A 105 0.80 16.26 -15.56
CA LEU A 105 -0.62 16.22 -15.91
C LEU A 105 -1.22 17.62 -16.06
N ALA A 106 -0.74 18.61 -15.30
CA ALA A 106 -1.15 20.01 -15.45
C ALA A 106 -0.79 20.57 -16.85
N THR A 107 0.42 20.30 -17.32
CA THR A 107 0.85 20.70 -18.66
C THR A 107 0.01 20.02 -19.75
N ILE A 108 -0.28 18.73 -19.58
CA ILE A 108 -1.12 17.95 -20.52
C ILE A 108 -2.55 18.47 -20.54
N ALA A 109 -3.09 18.83 -19.38
CA ALA A 109 -4.46 19.34 -19.23
C ALA A 109 -4.64 20.75 -19.80
N GLY A 110 -3.62 21.59 -19.76
CA GLY A 110 -3.72 22.98 -20.22
C GLY A 110 -4.91 23.71 -19.59
N ALA A 111 -5.81 24.23 -20.40
CA ALA A 111 -7.00 24.95 -19.94
C ALA A 111 -7.99 24.08 -19.14
N LYS A 112 -7.90 22.74 -19.24
CA LYS A 112 -8.74 21.80 -18.48
C LYS A 112 -8.16 21.43 -17.10
N LYS A 113 -7.06 22.06 -16.66
CA LYS A 113 -6.38 21.72 -15.39
C LYS A 113 -7.34 21.74 -14.19
N ASP A 114 -8.11 22.81 -14.03
CA ASP A 114 -8.99 22.95 -12.88
C ASP A 114 -10.14 21.94 -12.92
N ALA A 115 -10.68 21.67 -14.10
CA ALA A 115 -11.69 20.63 -14.30
C ALA A 115 -11.12 19.24 -13.96
N LEU A 116 -9.88 18.96 -14.33
CA LEU A 116 -9.20 17.71 -13.98
C LEU A 116 -8.99 17.58 -12.47
N ILE A 117 -8.55 18.63 -11.81
CA ILE A 117 -8.38 18.64 -10.34
C ILE A 117 -9.73 18.37 -9.68
N ALA A 118 -10.79 19.06 -10.07
CA ALA A 118 -12.12 18.87 -9.51
C ALA A 118 -12.64 17.43 -9.71
N ALA A 119 -12.46 16.86 -10.91
CA ALA A 119 -12.87 15.49 -11.20
C ALA A 119 -12.10 14.45 -10.38
N LEU A 120 -10.78 14.64 -10.21
CA LEU A 120 -9.96 13.76 -9.38
C LEU A 120 -10.29 13.89 -7.89
N VAL A 121 -10.55 15.09 -7.38
CA VAL A 121 -11.00 15.30 -6.00
C VAL A 121 -12.34 14.62 -5.76
N ALA A 122 -13.28 14.70 -6.69
CA ALA A 122 -14.57 14.01 -6.58
C ALA A 122 -14.39 12.48 -6.57
N PHE A 123 -13.54 11.94 -7.43
CA PHE A 123 -13.20 10.53 -7.48
C PHE A 123 -12.58 10.05 -6.16
N GLU A 124 -11.54 10.72 -5.67
CA GLU A 124 -10.86 10.34 -4.43
C GLU A 124 -11.78 10.51 -3.19
N THR A 125 -12.67 11.50 -3.19
CA THR A 125 -13.69 11.67 -2.14
C THR A 125 -14.59 10.44 -2.06
N LYS A 126 -15.07 9.95 -3.21
CA LYS A 126 -15.91 8.74 -3.29
C LYS A 126 -15.15 7.49 -2.81
N GLU A 127 -13.86 7.37 -3.15
CA GLU A 127 -13.01 6.28 -2.67
C GLU A 127 -12.85 6.32 -1.13
N ILE A 128 -12.66 7.51 -0.55
CA ILE A 128 -12.58 7.69 0.90
C ILE A 128 -13.91 7.28 1.55
N ASP A 129 -15.04 7.69 1.01
CA ASP A 129 -16.37 7.33 1.54
C ASP A 129 -16.63 5.83 1.45
N SER A 130 -16.25 5.21 0.34
CA SER A 130 -16.32 3.76 0.18
C SER A 130 -15.44 3.02 1.19
N ALA A 131 -14.27 3.56 1.52
CA ALA A 131 -13.39 2.99 2.52
C ALA A 131 -13.96 3.11 3.95
N VAL A 132 -14.69 4.19 4.26
CA VAL A 132 -15.43 4.33 5.53
C VAL A 132 -16.55 3.30 5.61
N THR A 133 -17.38 3.19 4.57
CA THR A 133 -18.47 2.22 4.48
C THR A 133 -17.96 0.77 4.63
N ALA A 134 -16.79 0.47 4.06
CA ALA A 134 -16.13 -0.82 4.18
C ALA A 134 -15.40 -1.05 5.54
N GLY A 135 -15.47 -0.10 6.48
CA GLY A 135 -14.78 -0.18 7.77
C GLY A 135 -13.26 -0.10 7.71
N LYS A 136 -12.69 0.31 6.57
CA LYS A 136 -11.24 0.46 6.37
C LYS A 136 -10.70 1.80 6.88
N LEU A 137 -11.56 2.80 7.02
CA LEU A 137 -11.27 4.10 7.58
C LEU A 137 -12.33 4.48 8.63
N THR A 138 -11.91 5.18 9.67
CA THR A 138 -12.85 5.84 10.58
C THR A 138 -13.34 7.15 9.98
N ALA A 139 -14.49 7.66 10.46
CA ALA A 139 -15.02 8.96 10.04
C ALA A 139 -14.02 10.11 10.29
N ALA A 140 -13.31 10.08 11.41
CA ALA A 140 -12.29 11.08 11.75
C ALA A 140 -11.10 11.06 10.77
N GLN A 141 -10.62 9.85 10.40
CA GLN A 141 -9.58 9.70 9.39
C GLN A 141 -10.04 10.19 8.01
N ALA A 142 -11.28 9.93 7.64
CA ALA A 142 -11.87 10.40 6.39
C ALA A 142 -11.95 11.93 6.35
N THR A 143 -12.39 12.57 7.43
CA THR A 143 -12.43 14.04 7.55
C THR A 143 -11.05 14.65 7.35
N THR A 144 -10.02 14.13 8.03
CA THR A 144 -8.64 14.59 7.87
C THR A 144 -8.12 14.42 6.44
N LYS A 145 -8.40 13.27 5.81
CA LYS A 145 -7.99 13.03 4.41
C LYS A 145 -8.67 13.99 3.43
N LYS A 146 -9.98 14.21 3.58
CA LYS A 146 -10.76 15.11 2.72
C LYS A 146 -10.31 16.56 2.87
N ALA A 147 -9.97 17.02 4.08
CA ALA A 147 -9.50 18.39 4.33
C ALA A 147 -8.25 18.74 3.49
N ASN A 148 -7.36 17.78 3.29
CA ASN A 148 -6.10 17.98 2.55
C ASN A 148 -6.16 17.52 1.08
N LEU A 149 -7.31 16.99 0.64
CA LEU A 149 -7.41 16.26 -0.62
C LEU A 149 -7.14 17.16 -1.83
N THR A 150 -7.74 18.35 -1.87
CA THR A 150 -7.57 19.28 -3.00
C THR A 150 -6.10 19.70 -3.15
N ALA A 151 -5.44 20.05 -2.05
CA ALA A 151 -4.02 20.41 -2.07
C ALA A 151 -3.15 19.23 -2.55
N HIS A 152 -3.44 18.02 -2.07
CA HIS A 152 -2.73 16.81 -2.48
C HIS A 152 -2.90 16.51 -3.97
N VAL A 153 -4.12 16.54 -4.48
CA VAL A 153 -4.42 16.30 -5.89
C VAL A 153 -3.79 17.37 -6.78
N THR A 154 -3.85 18.64 -6.37
CA THR A 154 -3.19 19.75 -7.10
C THR A 154 -1.69 19.49 -7.23
N ALA A 155 -1.02 19.20 -6.11
CA ALA A 155 0.41 18.92 -6.11
C ALA A 155 0.76 17.67 -6.96
N GLU A 156 -0.11 16.66 -6.97
CA GLU A 156 0.09 15.47 -7.79
C GLU A 156 -0.07 15.75 -9.29
N VAL A 157 -1.06 16.54 -9.67
CA VAL A 157 -1.30 16.94 -11.08
C VAL A 157 -0.16 17.82 -11.62
N GLU A 158 0.40 18.68 -10.79
CA GLU A 158 1.51 19.57 -11.14
C GLU A 158 2.88 18.89 -11.15
N ARG A 159 2.98 17.74 -10.49
CA ARG A 159 4.26 17.05 -10.36
C ARG A 159 4.74 16.46 -11.68
N VAL A 160 5.96 16.82 -12.08
CA VAL A 160 6.70 16.15 -13.14
C VAL A 160 7.22 14.82 -12.61
N LYS A 161 6.87 13.70 -13.24
CA LYS A 161 7.52 12.42 -12.98
C LYS A 161 8.85 12.41 -13.71
N GLY A 162 9.94 12.52 -12.98
CA GLY A 162 11.27 12.34 -13.55
C GLY A 162 11.39 11.00 -14.29
N PRO A 163 12.30 10.89 -15.28
CA PRO A 163 12.52 9.65 -16.01
C PRO A 163 12.76 8.49 -15.03
N LYS A 164 12.11 7.36 -15.31
CA LYS A 164 12.24 6.13 -14.52
C LYS A 164 13.64 5.56 -14.69
N GLY A 165 14.65 6.09 -13.99
CA GLY A 165 16.01 5.70 -14.28
C GLY A 165 17.10 6.23 -13.38
N GLU A 166 16.77 6.80 -12.24
CA GLU A 166 17.82 6.97 -11.20
C GLU A 166 17.18 6.84 -9.82
N LYS A 167 17.21 5.63 -9.30
CA LYS A 167 17.16 5.43 -7.86
C LYS A 167 18.46 6.03 -7.31
N GLY A 168 18.49 7.35 -7.23
CA GLY A 168 19.49 8.05 -6.44
C GLY A 168 19.38 7.55 -5.02
N SER A 169 20.27 6.64 -4.65
CA SER A 169 20.62 6.32 -3.29
C SER A 169 21.04 7.63 -2.62
N LYS A 170 20.06 8.40 -2.13
CA LYS A 170 20.35 9.44 -1.15
C LYS A 170 20.70 8.69 0.14
N GLY A 171 21.96 8.28 0.22
CA GLY A 171 22.58 7.89 1.47
C GLY A 171 22.33 9.01 2.47
N PHE A 172 21.54 8.71 3.51
CA PHE A 172 21.52 9.50 4.72
C PHE A 172 22.94 9.44 5.31
N GLY A 173 23.78 10.40 4.91
CA GLY A 173 25.06 10.64 5.53
C GLY A 173 24.83 11.01 6.98
N HIS A 174 25.00 10.06 7.87
CA HIS A 174 25.20 10.32 9.29
C HIS A 174 26.48 11.15 9.41
N LYS A 175 26.30 12.46 9.54
CA LYS A 175 27.39 13.36 9.91
C LYS A 175 27.72 13.11 11.37
N GLY A 176 28.61 12.13 11.63
CA GLY A 176 29.18 11.88 12.92
C GLY A 176 29.95 13.11 13.39
N GLY A 177 29.36 13.86 14.32
CA GLY A 177 30.04 14.96 15.01
C GLY A 177 31.16 14.39 15.86
N LYS A 178 32.42 14.62 15.48
CA LYS A 178 33.59 14.45 16.35
C LYS A 178 33.58 15.58 17.37
N GLY A 179 33.04 15.30 18.57
CA GLY A 179 33.30 16.11 19.75
C GLY A 179 34.77 15.96 20.19
N LYS A 180 35.60 17.00 19.91
CA LYS A 180 36.86 17.19 20.61
C LYS A 180 36.55 17.78 21.97
N GLY A 181 36.73 17.00 23.05
CA GLY A 181 36.83 17.50 24.41
C GLY A 181 38.24 18.06 24.67
N PRO A 182 38.36 19.16 25.42
CA PRO A 182 39.65 19.72 25.76
C PRO A 182 40.37 18.85 26.83
N ARG A 183 41.67 18.65 26.61
CA ARG A 183 42.59 18.13 27.63
C ARG A 183 43.02 19.32 28.54
N ASN A 184 42.86 19.12 29.83
CA ASN A 184 43.71 19.65 30.86
C ASN A 184 43.95 18.56 31.89
#